data_1a5145aa9e347bf7c856a0b05f09e0d9
#
_entry.id   1a5145aa9e347bf7c856a0b05f09e0d9
#
_cell.length_a   1.000
_cell.length_b   1.000
_cell.length_c   1.000
_cell.angle_alpha   90.00
_cell.angle_beta   90.00
_cell.angle_gamma   90.00
#
_symmetry.space_group_name_H-M   'P 1'
#
loop_
_entity.id
_entity.type
_entity.pdbx_description
1 polymer ?
#
loop_
_entity_poly.entity_id
_entity_poly.type
_entity_poly.pdbx_seq_one_letter_code
_entity_poly.pdbx_strand_id
1 'polypeptide(L)'
;MLLFGCEVAYSSTSGVARSEKYPCLPLDELLAASDVVSVHCPLNDHTRGLIGEAELSRMKPTAILINVARGGIVDEAALARALDAGTIRSAALDVFSTEPLRESPLYALKDPYRLLASPHNAWSPVEAIDRLIACVVANVEDFV
;
A
#
# COMPACT_ATOMS: atom_id res chain seq x y z
N MET A 1 -2.30 -16.52 -10.17
CA MET A 1 -2.53 -15.95 -10.74
C MET A 1 -3.15 -15.65 -11.34
N LEU A 2 -3.36 -15.57 -11.74
CA LEU A 2 -3.38 -14.74 -12.70
C LEU A 2 -4.67 -14.75 -13.39
N LEU A 3 -5.79 -14.59 -12.62
CA LEU A 3 -7.14 -14.50 -13.15
C LEU A 3 -7.29 -13.36 -14.18
N PHE A 4 -6.37 -12.38 -14.18
CA PHE A 4 -6.40 -11.23 -15.08
C PHE A 4 -5.16 -11.11 -15.97
N GLY A 5 -4.37 -12.19 -16.10
CA GLY A 5 -3.15 -12.18 -16.90
C GLY A 5 -2.01 -11.32 -16.30
N CYS A 6 -2.07 -11.00 -14.99
CA CYS A 6 -1.03 -10.22 -14.33
C CYS A 6 0.17 -11.06 -13.96
N GLU A 7 1.37 -10.54 -14.08
CA GLU A 7 2.56 -11.05 -13.42
C GLU A 7 2.63 -10.49 -12.00
N VAL A 8 2.97 -11.34 -11.02
CA VAL A 8 3.01 -10.97 -9.61
C VAL A 8 4.39 -11.24 -9.06
N ALA A 9 4.99 -10.23 -8.44
CA ALA A 9 6.22 -10.31 -7.68
C ALA A 9 6.01 -9.61 -6.32
N TYR A 10 6.94 -9.82 -5.38
CA TYR A 10 6.90 -9.11 -4.10
C TYR A 10 8.29 -8.72 -3.64
N SER A 11 8.36 -7.72 -2.75
CA SER A 11 9.54 -7.38 -1.99
C SER A 11 9.28 -7.66 -0.51
N SER A 12 10.26 -8.26 0.17
CA SER A 12 10.15 -8.59 1.59
C SER A 12 10.90 -7.58 2.44
N THR A 13 10.18 -6.84 3.29
CA THR A 13 10.79 -5.89 4.24
C THR A 13 11.60 -6.56 5.36
N SER A 14 11.45 -7.89 5.55
CA SER A 14 12.26 -8.67 6.49
C SER A 14 13.50 -9.30 5.86
N GLY A 15 13.72 -9.14 4.54
CA GLY A 15 14.79 -9.79 3.80
C GLY A 15 14.60 -11.30 3.58
N VAL A 16 13.54 -11.89 4.11
CA VAL A 16 13.25 -13.32 4.00
C VAL A 16 12.18 -13.55 2.94
N ALA A 17 12.46 -14.37 1.94
CA ALA A 17 11.46 -14.80 0.97
C ALA A 17 10.37 -15.63 1.66
N ARG A 18 9.10 -15.27 1.41
CA ARG A 18 7.95 -15.88 2.09
C ARG A 18 7.03 -16.66 1.17
N SER A 19 7.37 -16.74 -0.11
CA SER A 19 6.59 -17.47 -1.11
C SER A 19 7.52 -18.14 -2.11
N GLU A 20 7.30 -19.40 -2.37
CA GLU A 20 7.93 -20.12 -3.47
C GLU A 20 7.21 -19.92 -4.82
N LYS A 21 5.99 -19.41 -4.75
CA LYS A 21 5.12 -19.25 -5.91
C LYS A 21 5.42 -17.98 -6.71
N TYR A 22 5.89 -16.93 -6.04
CA TYR A 22 6.12 -15.63 -6.65
C TYR A 22 7.57 -15.19 -6.44
N PRO A 23 8.22 -14.54 -7.41
CA PRO A 23 9.58 -14.05 -7.26
C PRO A 23 9.65 -12.96 -6.18
N CYS A 24 10.66 -13.06 -5.33
CA CYS A 24 11.02 -12.02 -4.37
C CYS A 24 12.10 -11.14 -4.99
N LEU A 25 11.81 -9.86 -5.17
CA LEU A 25 12.72 -8.89 -5.80
C LEU A 25 13.20 -7.86 -4.77
N PRO A 26 14.40 -7.27 -4.94
CA PRO A 26 14.77 -6.03 -4.29
C PRO A 26 13.71 -4.95 -4.52
N LEU A 27 13.53 -4.04 -3.55
CA LEU A 27 12.45 -3.04 -3.62
C LEU A 27 12.56 -2.15 -4.86
N ASP A 28 13.76 -1.70 -5.18
CA ASP A 28 14.03 -0.84 -6.34
C ASP A 28 13.72 -1.52 -7.68
N GLU A 29 14.05 -2.80 -7.82
CA GLU A 29 13.71 -3.58 -9.00
C GLU A 29 12.17 -3.81 -9.10
N LEU A 30 11.52 -4.10 -7.96
CA LEU A 30 10.06 -4.24 -7.93
C LEU A 30 9.37 -2.96 -8.37
N LEU A 31 9.80 -1.81 -7.84
CA LEU A 31 9.22 -0.50 -8.16
C LEU A 31 9.38 -0.16 -9.64
N ALA A 32 10.57 -0.40 -10.20
CA ALA A 32 10.86 -0.10 -11.60
C ALA A 32 10.09 -1.00 -12.59
N ALA A 33 9.81 -2.24 -12.21
CA ALA A 33 9.14 -3.21 -13.06
C ALA A 33 7.60 -3.12 -13.00
N SER A 34 7.04 -2.63 -11.88
CA SER A 34 5.61 -2.75 -11.58
C SER A 34 4.75 -1.67 -12.24
N ASP A 35 3.59 -2.07 -12.75
CA ASP A 35 2.52 -1.16 -13.18
C ASP A 35 1.57 -0.81 -12.01
N VAL A 36 1.47 -1.70 -11.02
CA VAL A 36 0.72 -1.49 -9.78
C VAL A 36 1.58 -1.94 -8.61
N VAL A 37 1.79 -1.06 -7.65
CA VAL A 37 2.50 -1.35 -6.38
C VAL A 37 1.50 -1.30 -5.24
N SER A 38 1.35 -2.40 -4.51
CA SER A 38 0.44 -2.48 -3.36
C SER A 38 1.21 -2.77 -2.07
N VAL A 39 1.02 -1.90 -1.07
CA VAL A 39 1.70 -1.97 0.23
C VAL A 39 0.90 -2.85 1.18
N HIS A 40 1.56 -3.86 1.77
CA HIS A 40 0.97 -4.83 2.71
C HIS A 40 1.87 -5.10 3.93
N CYS A 41 2.98 -4.39 4.10
CA CYS A 41 3.88 -4.56 5.24
C CYS A 41 3.32 -3.88 6.51
N PRO A 42 3.69 -4.34 7.72
CA PRO A 42 3.38 -3.63 8.95
C PRO A 42 4.17 -2.32 9.06
N LEU A 43 3.62 -1.34 9.79
CA LEU A 43 4.37 -0.14 10.15
C LEU A 43 5.29 -0.44 11.32
N ASN A 44 6.58 -0.17 11.15
CA ASN A 44 7.63 -0.22 12.16
C ASN A 44 8.77 0.75 11.78
N ASP A 45 9.86 0.78 12.54
CA ASP A 45 10.96 1.71 12.29
C ASP A 45 11.65 1.51 10.94
N HIS A 46 11.61 0.29 10.36
CA HIS A 46 12.19 -0.02 9.05
C HIS A 46 11.26 0.27 7.88
N THR A 47 9.95 0.40 8.15
CA THR A 47 8.93 0.59 7.09
C THR A 47 8.30 1.97 7.14
N ARG A 48 8.60 2.77 8.15
CA ARG A 48 8.20 4.17 8.22
C ARG A 48 8.89 4.97 7.11
N GLY A 49 8.10 5.63 6.27
CA GLY A 49 8.60 6.37 5.12
C GLY A 49 9.27 5.49 4.05
N LEU A 50 8.97 4.18 4.04
CA LEU A 50 9.55 3.21 3.09
C LEU A 50 9.34 3.63 1.63
N ILE A 51 8.21 4.24 1.33
CA ILE A 51 7.92 4.79 0.00
C ILE A 51 8.00 6.32 0.10
N GLY A 52 9.20 6.83 -0.10
CA GLY A 52 9.52 8.25 -0.16
C GLY A 52 9.78 8.73 -1.58
N GLU A 53 10.41 9.90 -1.69
CA GLU A 53 10.69 10.55 -2.99
C GLU A 53 11.57 9.70 -3.89
N ALA A 54 12.59 9.04 -3.32
CA ALA A 54 13.51 8.18 -4.07
C ALA A 54 12.79 6.96 -4.65
N GLU A 55 11.91 6.32 -3.86
CA GLU A 55 11.13 5.15 -4.27
C GLU A 55 10.09 5.53 -5.32
N LEU A 56 9.37 6.63 -5.12
CA LEU A 56 8.40 7.15 -6.08
C LEU A 56 9.04 7.48 -7.42
N SER A 57 10.27 8.00 -7.41
CA SER A 57 11.00 8.33 -8.64
C SER A 57 11.46 7.11 -9.44
N ARG A 58 11.51 5.92 -8.79
CA ARG A 58 11.84 4.66 -9.48
C ARG A 58 10.63 4.01 -10.13
N MET A 59 9.42 4.37 -9.73
CA MET A 59 8.20 3.82 -10.31
C MET A 59 8.00 4.30 -11.75
N LYS A 60 7.27 3.52 -12.54
CA LYS A 60 6.88 3.93 -13.88
C LYS A 60 5.98 5.17 -13.83
N PRO A 61 6.08 6.11 -14.80
CA PRO A 61 5.15 7.25 -14.87
C PRO A 61 3.68 6.84 -15.04
N THR A 62 3.44 5.62 -15.50
CA THR A 62 2.11 5.02 -15.64
C THR A 62 1.66 4.24 -14.42
N ALA A 63 2.51 4.08 -13.41
CA ALA A 63 2.25 3.23 -12.25
C ALA A 63 1.19 3.80 -11.32
N ILE A 64 0.53 2.89 -10.62
CA ILE A 64 -0.45 3.16 -9.56
C ILE A 64 0.13 2.65 -8.24
N LEU A 65 0.14 3.52 -7.22
CA LEU A 65 0.50 3.15 -5.85
C LEU A 65 -0.77 2.91 -5.02
N ILE A 66 -0.82 1.80 -4.29
CA ILE A 66 -1.92 1.46 -3.39
C ILE A 66 -1.39 1.25 -1.99
N ASN A 67 -1.97 1.91 -0.99
CA ASN A 67 -1.67 1.66 0.43
C ASN A 67 -2.95 1.37 1.22
N VAL A 68 -3.13 0.11 1.55
CA VAL A 68 -4.20 -0.40 2.43
C VAL A 68 -3.63 -1.03 3.70
N ALA A 69 -2.34 -0.79 3.98
CA ALA A 69 -1.65 -1.38 5.13
C ALA A 69 -1.72 -0.46 6.35
N ARG A 70 -0.84 0.55 6.41
CA ARG A 70 -0.80 1.55 7.49
C ARG A 70 -0.35 2.91 6.97
N GLY A 71 -0.87 3.98 7.56
CA GLY A 71 -0.35 5.33 7.37
C GLY A 71 1.10 5.46 7.83
N GLY A 72 1.83 6.41 7.26
CA GLY A 72 3.24 6.62 7.56
C GLY A 72 4.23 5.66 6.88
N ILE A 73 3.76 4.63 6.15
CA ILE A 73 4.63 3.82 5.27
C ILE A 73 4.95 4.60 3.99
N VAL A 74 3.98 5.29 3.45
CA VAL A 74 4.15 6.22 2.34
C VAL A 74 4.32 7.64 2.90
N ASP A 75 5.33 8.35 2.45
CA ASP A 75 5.50 9.78 2.74
C ASP A 75 4.47 10.57 1.93
N GLU A 76 3.45 11.12 2.62
CA GLU A 76 2.34 11.83 1.98
C GLU A 76 2.81 13.13 1.28
N ALA A 77 3.84 13.79 1.80
CA ALA A 77 4.37 15.00 1.18
C ALA A 77 5.14 14.68 -0.11
N ALA A 78 5.94 13.62 -0.09
CA ALA A 78 6.61 13.13 -1.29
C ALA A 78 5.59 12.64 -2.33
N LEU A 79 4.55 11.92 -1.88
CA LEU A 79 3.47 11.46 -2.76
C LEU A 79 2.73 12.63 -3.42
N ALA A 80 2.37 13.66 -2.66
CA ALA A 80 1.70 14.84 -3.22
C ALA A 80 2.56 15.50 -4.32
N ARG A 81 3.86 15.67 -4.07
CA ARG A 81 4.79 16.19 -5.10
C ARG A 81 4.89 15.29 -6.32
N ALA A 82 4.96 13.98 -6.11
CA ALA A 82 5.05 12.99 -7.19
C ALA A 82 3.79 12.98 -8.08
N LEU A 83 2.61 13.08 -7.47
CA LEU A 83 1.33 13.17 -8.20
C LEU A 83 1.23 14.47 -8.99
N ASP A 84 1.58 15.60 -8.38
CA ASP A 84 1.55 16.92 -9.04
C ASP A 84 2.56 17.05 -10.19
N ALA A 85 3.72 16.40 -10.04
CA ALA A 85 4.76 16.35 -11.08
C ALA A 85 4.49 15.31 -12.18
N GLY A 86 3.53 14.38 -11.97
CA GLY A 86 3.28 13.26 -12.87
C GLY A 86 4.37 12.20 -12.84
N THR A 87 5.14 12.11 -11.75
CA THR A 87 6.16 11.09 -11.53
C THR A 87 5.54 9.69 -11.51
N ILE A 88 4.36 9.56 -10.94
CA ILE A 88 3.47 8.40 -11.05
C ILE A 88 2.09 8.82 -11.56
N ARG A 89 1.32 7.87 -12.06
CA ARG A 89 -0.01 8.16 -12.62
C ARG A 89 -1.02 8.56 -11.54
N SER A 90 -1.15 7.74 -10.49
CA SER A 90 -2.16 7.94 -9.44
C SER A 90 -1.83 7.11 -8.20
N ALA A 91 -2.55 7.39 -7.11
CA ALA A 91 -2.48 6.61 -5.89
C ALA A 91 -3.87 6.32 -5.31
N ALA A 92 -3.97 5.23 -4.54
CA ALA A 92 -5.13 4.90 -3.72
C ALA A 92 -4.69 4.66 -2.27
N LEU A 93 -5.23 5.43 -1.34
CA LEU A 93 -4.89 5.35 0.09
C LEU A 93 -6.14 5.09 0.91
N ASP A 94 -6.13 4.04 1.72
CA ASP A 94 -7.16 3.78 2.74
C ASP A 94 -6.67 4.18 4.14
N VAL A 95 -5.38 4.51 4.27
CA VAL A 95 -4.71 4.78 5.55
C VAL A 95 -3.82 6.02 5.44
N PHE A 96 -3.72 6.79 6.54
CA PHE A 96 -3.01 8.05 6.61
C PHE A 96 -2.14 8.15 7.86
N SER A 97 -1.12 9.00 7.81
CA SER A 97 -0.18 9.20 8.93
C SER A 97 -0.87 9.73 10.18
N THR A 98 -1.97 10.47 10.01
CA THR A 98 -2.84 10.94 11.08
C THR A 98 -4.28 10.64 10.72
N GLU A 99 -4.98 9.93 11.58
CA GLU A 99 -6.39 9.57 11.39
C GLU A 99 -7.24 10.05 12.58
N PRO A 100 -8.39 10.68 12.34
CA PRO A 100 -8.95 11.05 11.04
C PRO A 100 -8.09 12.11 10.33
N LEU A 101 -8.04 12.03 8.98
CA LEU A 101 -7.28 12.96 8.15
C LEU A 101 -7.88 14.36 8.24
N ARG A 102 -7.23 15.27 8.96
CA ARG A 102 -7.65 16.69 9.13
C ARG A 102 -6.79 17.63 8.32
N GLU A 103 -5.50 17.37 8.29
CA GLU A 103 -4.51 18.19 7.58
C GLU A 103 -3.57 17.24 6.84
N SER A 104 -3.41 17.42 5.53
CA SER A 104 -2.48 16.65 4.73
C SER A 104 -2.07 17.46 3.50
N PRO A 105 -0.81 17.36 3.06
CA PRO A 105 -0.37 17.93 1.78
C PRO A 105 -1.16 17.39 0.59
N LEU A 106 -1.81 16.25 0.72
CA LEU A 106 -2.66 15.64 -0.30
C LEU A 106 -3.93 16.45 -0.61
N TYR A 107 -4.38 17.34 0.31
CA TYR A 107 -5.50 18.23 0.03
C TYR A 107 -5.17 19.37 -0.94
N ALA A 108 -3.88 19.65 -1.13
CA ALA A 108 -3.41 20.71 -2.01
C ALA A 108 -3.06 20.23 -3.44
N LEU A 109 -3.42 19.00 -3.80
CA LEU A 109 -3.17 18.43 -5.13
C LEU A 109 -3.83 19.30 -6.21
N LYS A 110 -3.07 19.60 -7.27
CA LYS A 110 -3.57 20.33 -8.46
C LYS A 110 -4.63 19.54 -9.21
N ASP A 111 -4.47 18.20 -9.25
CA ASP A 111 -5.42 17.27 -9.84
C ASP A 111 -5.85 16.24 -8.79
N PRO A 112 -6.98 16.46 -8.08
CA PRO A 112 -7.45 15.56 -7.04
C PRO A 112 -7.91 14.19 -7.59
N TYR A 113 -8.18 14.07 -8.88
CA TYR A 113 -8.58 12.79 -9.50
C TYR A 113 -7.43 11.79 -9.62
N ARG A 114 -6.19 12.22 -9.34
CA ARG A 114 -5.05 11.33 -9.24
C ARG A 114 -4.97 10.59 -7.90
N LEU A 115 -5.77 10.97 -6.91
CA LEU A 115 -5.82 10.33 -5.61
C LEU A 115 -7.21 9.80 -5.30
N LEU A 116 -7.32 8.50 -5.05
CA LEU A 116 -8.46 7.89 -4.40
C LEU A 116 -8.16 7.77 -2.91
N ALA A 117 -8.97 8.38 -2.06
CA ALA A 117 -8.85 8.30 -0.60
C ALA A 117 -10.10 7.65 0.00
N SER A 118 -9.92 6.72 0.94
CA SER A 118 -10.99 6.12 1.71
C SER A 118 -10.68 6.17 3.22
N PRO A 119 -11.70 6.16 4.09
CA PRO A 119 -11.54 6.46 5.52
C PRO A 119 -11.20 5.21 6.35
N HIS A 120 -10.14 4.48 6.01
CA HIS A 120 -9.65 3.28 6.69
C HIS A 120 -10.75 2.20 6.82
N ASN A 121 -11.43 1.93 5.71
CA ASN A 121 -12.54 0.99 5.65
C ASN A 121 -12.34 -0.19 4.68
N ALA A 122 -11.16 -0.38 4.14
CA ALA A 122 -10.85 -1.52 3.26
C ALA A 122 -10.97 -2.88 3.96
N TRP A 123 -11.03 -2.90 5.30
CA TRP A 123 -11.27 -4.08 6.12
C TRP A 123 -12.77 -4.46 6.26
N SER A 124 -13.70 -3.60 5.86
CA SER A 124 -15.14 -3.67 6.17
C SER A 124 -16.04 -4.45 5.18
N PRO A 125 -15.57 -5.14 4.13
CA PRO A 125 -16.42 -6.05 3.36
C PRO A 125 -17.06 -7.11 4.28
N VAL A 126 -18.31 -7.46 4.01
CA VAL A 126 -19.09 -8.41 4.84
C VAL A 126 -18.33 -9.72 5.02
N GLU A 127 -17.71 -10.22 3.96
CA GLU A 127 -16.93 -11.46 3.98
C GLU A 127 -15.68 -11.37 4.88
N ALA A 128 -15.08 -10.19 5.01
CA ALA A 128 -13.94 -9.97 5.91
C ALA A 128 -14.39 -9.94 7.35
N ILE A 129 -15.52 -9.29 7.65
CA ILE A 129 -16.13 -9.23 8.98
C ILE A 129 -16.55 -10.63 9.43
N ASP A 130 -17.23 -11.40 8.58
CA ASP A 130 -17.64 -12.77 8.88
C ASP A 130 -16.46 -13.67 9.22
N ARG A 131 -15.35 -13.56 8.45
CA ARG A 131 -14.11 -14.29 8.76
C ARG A 131 -13.50 -13.87 10.08
N LEU A 132 -13.48 -12.58 10.38
CA LEU A 132 -12.94 -12.05 11.64
C LEU A 132 -13.73 -12.61 12.82
N ILE A 133 -15.07 -12.59 12.76
CA ILE A 133 -15.96 -13.14 13.79
C ILE A 133 -15.70 -14.64 13.96
N ALA A 134 -15.64 -15.40 12.86
CA ALA A 134 -15.36 -16.84 12.92
C ALA A 134 -13.99 -17.13 13.57
N CYS A 135 -12.95 -16.38 13.24
CA CYS A 135 -11.62 -16.52 13.85
C CYS A 135 -11.64 -16.20 15.36
N VAL A 136 -12.37 -15.15 15.78
CA VAL A 136 -12.50 -14.81 17.20
C VAL A 136 -13.21 -15.93 17.97
N VAL A 137 -14.30 -16.45 17.43
CA VAL A 137 -15.04 -17.59 18.04
C VAL A 137 -14.13 -18.81 18.18
N ALA A 138 -13.44 -19.20 17.11
CA ALA A 138 -12.54 -20.36 17.13
C ALA A 138 -11.41 -20.18 18.17
N ASN A 139 -10.80 -19.00 18.24
CA ASN A 139 -9.75 -18.71 19.24
C ASN A 139 -10.27 -18.80 20.70
N VAL A 140 -11.52 -18.43 20.93
CA VAL A 140 -12.12 -18.57 22.27
C VAL A 140 -12.42 -20.04 22.58
N GLU A 141 -12.94 -20.79 21.61
CA GLU A 141 -13.21 -22.23 21.77
C GLU A 141 -11.93 -23.02 22.01
N ASP A 142 -10.82 -22.69 21.33
CA ASP A 142 -9.52 -23.35 21.51
C ASP A 142 -8.86 -23.01 22.86
N PHE A 143 -9.28 -21.91 23.51
CA PHE A 143 -8.71 -21.47 24.79
C PHE A 143 -9.43 -22.10 26.01
N VAL A 144 -10.65 -22.58 25.86
CA VAL A 144 -11.50 -23.18 26.92
C VAL A 144 -11.28 -24.69 26.98
#